data_0db29324b11a7475dc1fc1c365ff2fe5
#
_entry.id   0db29324b11a7475dc1fc1c365ff2fe5
#
_cell.length_a   1.000
_cell.length_b   1.000
_cell.length_c   1.000
_cell.angle_alpha   90.00
_cell.angle_beta   90.00
_cell.angle_gamma   90.00
#
_symmetry.space_group_name_H-M   'P 1'
#
loop_
_entity.id
_entity.type
_entity.pdbx_description
1 polymer ?
#
loop_
_entity_poly.entity_id
_entity_poly.type
_entity_poly.pdbx_seq_one_letter_code
_entity_poly.pdbx_strand_id
1 'polypeptide(L)'
;MLTQPGYQQHLARPYRKALLNALLIITFFSGLLFAWINFGRHNYVVAIVELVMAGYSMALLFIIRETQRLEFWAMAYLFPFFTIMMVAMASPQSTANIFIWIFLIPIVAHLLVGRVKGLGLTLLYIGIASAIFFHRFGHDPDMMQPVILANIGVLTLCLIAFSHVYEITREQTEQRLTQQAHSDPLTQLPNRAHLQGRFDLERLRHQRQGTPLSLVLLDLDFFKRINDTLGHAAGDKALQYFANLMRTAVRQTDLVARLGGEEFCLLLPETDAEQARLVAEKIRHKLARAAIDLEGTPVTMTVSGGIAQLGADGDTLDAMTRNADEKLYEAKATGRNRIVN
;
A
#
# COMPACT_ATOMS: atom_id res chain seq x y z
N MET A 1 4.78 -15.13 4.35
CA MET A 1 4.60 -13.66 4.23
C MET A 1 4.07 -13.38 2.82
N LEU A 2 2.76 -13.37 2.66
CA LEU A 2 2.11 -13.04 1.39
C LEU A 2 1.46 -11.66 1.60
N THR A 3 2.19 -10.60 1.22
CA THR A 3 1.66 -9.25 1.12
C THR A 3 0.59 -9.24 0.04
N GLN A 4 -0.66 -8.95 0.41
CA GLN A 4 -1.76 -8.86 -0.54
C GLN A 4 -1.55 -7.65 -1.48
N PRO A 5 -1.47 -7.87 -2.81
CA PRO A 5 -1.13 -6.79 -3.77
C PRO A 5 -2.18 -5.67 -3.86
N GLY A 6 -3.41 -5.94 -3.45
CA GLY A 6 -4.54 -5.00 -3.62
C GLY A 6 -4.54 -3.80 -2.66
N TYR A 7 -4.11 -3.98 -1.42
CA TYR A 7 -4.18 -2.92 -0.40
C TYR A 7 -3.08 -1.86 -0.56
N GLN A 8 -1.88 -2.28 -0.97
CA GLN A 8 -0.75 -1.37 -1.24
C GLN A 8 -0.99 -0.45 -2.43
N GLN A 9 -1.79 -0.89 -3.42
CA GLN A 9 -2.12 -0.05 -4.58
C GLN A 9 -3.03 1.14 -4.23
N HIS A 10 -3.81 1.09 -3.14
CA HIS A 10 -4.71 2.18 -2.75
C HIS A 10 -3.98 3.39 -2.14
N LEU A 11 -2.89 3.20 -1.41
CA LEU A 11 -2.15 4.30 -0.74
C LEU A 11 -1.25 5.09 -1.70
N ALA A 12 -0.63 4.45 -2.69
CA ALA A 12 0.20 5.13 -3.68
C ALA A 12 -0.61 5.90 -4.76
N ARG A 13 -1.92 5.66 -4.86
CA ARG A 13 -2.81 6.26 -5.88
C ARG A 13 -2.90 7.79 -5.85
N PRO A 14 -3.06 8.47 -4.69
CA PRO A 14 -3.20 9.93 -4.68
C PRO A 14 -1.98 10.67 -5.23
N TYR A 15 -0.78 10.25 -4.84
CA TYR A 15 0.48 10.85 -5.28
C TYR A 15 0.71 10.67 -6.79
N ARG A 16 0.61 9.43 -7.30
CA ARG A 16 0.80 9.15 -8.74
C ARG A 16 -0.27 9.83 -9.60
N LYS A 17 -1.50 9.93 -9.10
CA LYS A 17 -2.59 10.66 -9.77
C LYS A 17 -2.29 12.15 -9.85
N ALA A 18 -1.83 12.76 -8.76
CA ALA A 18 -1.45 14.18 -8.73
C ALA A 18 -0.29 14.47 -9.69
N LEU A 19 0.73 13.60 -9.69
CA LEU A 19 1.88 13.73 -10.60
C LEU A 19 1.45 13.58 -12.07
N LEU A 20 0.63 12.57 -12.39
CA LEU A 20 0.11 12.37 -13.74
C LEU A 20 -0.72 13.57 -14.20
N ASN A 21 -1.59 14.10 -13.34
CA ASN A 21 -2.36 15.33 -13.65
C ASN A 21 -1.43 16.51 -13.95
N ALA A 22 -0.42 16.74 -13.13
CA ALA A 22 0.53 17.83 -13.35
C ALA A 22 1.27 17.66 -14.68
N LEU A 23 1.74 16.45 -15.00
CA LEU A 23 2.41 16.17 -16.26
C LEU A 23 1.47 16.35 -17.48
N LEU A 24 0.22 15.92 -17.39
CA LEU A 24 -0.76 16.11 -18.46
C LEU A 24 -1.02 17.60 -18.72
N ILE A 25 -1.14 18.42 -17.67
CA ILE A 25 -1.31 19.86 -17.78
C ILE A 25 -0.06 20.50 -18.42
N ILE A 26 1.14 20.16 -17.94
CA ILE A 26 2.40 20.66 -18.50
C ILE A 26 2.52 20.25 -19.96
N THR A 27 2.24 18.99 -20.30
CA THR A 27 2.31 18.48 -21.68
C THR A 27 1.32 19.18 -22.59
N PHE A 28 0.11 19.49 -22.12
CA PHE A 28 -0.86 20.26 -22.88
C PHE A 28 -0.33 21.64 -23.27
N PHE A 29 0.11 22.43 -22.29
CA PHE A 29 0.60 23.79 -22.55
C PHE A 29 1.93 23.80 -23.31
N SER A 30 2.87 22.92 -22.95
CA SER A 30 4.14 22.82 -23.68
C SER A 30 3.95 22.30 -25.09
N GLY A 31 3.04 21.36 -25.31
CA GLY A 31 2.71 20.86 -26.65
C GLY A 31 2.16 21.95 -27.56
N LEU A 32 1.28 22.83 -27.07
CA LEU A 32 0.80 24.00 -27.81
C LEU A 32 1.95 24.97 -28.12
N LEU A 33 2.79 25.26 -27.15
CA LEU A 33 3.93 26.15 -27.31
C LEU A 33 4.93 25.64 -28.35
N PHE A 34 5.34 24.37 -28.23
CA PHE A 34 6.31 23.78 -29.16
C PHE A 34 5.71 23.57 -30.54
N ALA A 35 4.44 23.21 -30.67
CA ALA A 35 3.75 23.13 -31.95
C ALA A 35 3.77 24.49 -32.68
N TRP A 36 3.48 25.58 -31.98
CA TRP A 36 3.57 26.93 -32.52
C TRP A 36 4.99 27.30 -32.99
N ILE A 37 6.03 26.98 -32.16
CA ILE A 37 7.43 27.23 -32.52
C ILE A 37 7.84 26.42 -33.75
N ASN A 38 7.51 25.09 -33.77
CA ASN A 38 7.86 24.21 -34.88
C ASN A 38 7.12 24.56 -36.16
N PHE A 39 5.87 25.06 -36.08
CA PHE A 39 5.14 25.57 -37.22
C PHE A 39 5.85 26.78 -37.86
N GLY A 40 6.31 27.74 -37.04
CA GLY A 40 7.10 28.89 -37.52
C GLY A 40 8.47 28.51 -38.11
N ARG A 41 8.99 27.33 -37.78
CA ARG A 41 10.25 26.78 -38.31
C ARG A 41 10.03 25.85 -39.52
N HIS A 42 8.82 25.76 -40.07
CA HIS A 42 8.43 24.84 -41.13
C HIS A 42 8.63 23.35 -40.81
N ASN A 43 8.73 22.99 -39.52
CA ASN A 43 8.80 21.59 -39.06
C ASN A 43 7.39 21.05 -38.78
N TYR A 44 6.58 20.96 -39.83
CA TYR A 44 5.16 20.62 -39.72
C TYR A 44 4.87 19.28 -39.13
N VAL A 45 5.74 18.28 -39.39
CA VAL A 45 5.56 16.92 -38.84
C VAL A 45 5.62 16.95 -37.32
N VAL A 46 6.65 17.57 -36.73
CA VAL A 46 6.79 17.68 -35.26
C VAL A 46 5.68 18.55 -34.70
N ALA A 47 5.33 19.66 -35.33
CA ALA A 47 4.25 20.54 -34.88
C ALA A 47 2.88 19.82 -34.81
N ILE A 48 2.54 19.00 -35.81
CA ILE A 48 1.28 18.22 -35.80
C ILE A 48 1.30 17.16 -34.68
N VAL A 49 2.40 16.45 -34.53
CA VAL A 49 2.51 15.38 -33.50
C VAL A 49 2.44 15.98 -32.09
N GLU A 50 3.05 17.14 -31.84
CA GLU A 50 2.95 17.87 -30.57
C GLU A 50 1.51 18.35 -30.30
N LEU A 51 0.80 18.82 -31.31
CA LEU A 51 -0.61 19.26 -31.21
C LEU A 51 -1.51 18.06 -30.86
N VAL A 52 -1.30 16.92 -31.54
CA VAL A 52 -2.03 15.68 -31.24
C VAL A 52 -1.78 15.24 -29.80
N MET A 53 -0.53 15.31 -29.32
CA MET A 53 -0.20 14.97 -27.93
C MET A 53 -0.82 15.94 -26.92
N ALA A 54 -0.88 17.22 -27.24
CA ALA A 54 -1.58 18.19 -26.41
C ALA A 54 -3.07 17.84 -26.28
N GLY A 55 -3.76 17.59 -27.40
CA GLY A 55 -5.17 17.15 -27.37
C GLY A 55 -5.38 15.82 -26.61
N TYR A 56 -4.49 14.86 -26.82
CA TYR A 56 -4.50 13.58 -26.09
C TYR A 56 -4.33 13.78 -24.58
N SER A 57 -3.39 14.62 -24.16
CA SER A 57 -3.17 14.95 -22.74
C SER A 57 -4.40 15.59 -22.11
N MET A 58 -5.08 16.49 -22.82
CA MET A 58 -6.33 17.09 -22.36
C MET A 58 -7.44 16.05 -22.22
N ALA A 59 -7.60 15.15 -23.17
CA ALA A 59 -8.58 14.06 -23.10
C ALA A 59 -8.31 13.13 -21.90
N LEU A 60 -7.04 12.78 -21.67
CA LEU A 60 -6.66 11.96 -20.51
C LEU A 60 -6.99 12.62 -19.17
N LEU A 61 -6.87 13.94 -19.03
CA LEU A 61 -7.25 14.67 -17.82
C LEU A 61 -8.71 14.41 -17.41
N PHE A 62 -9.60 14.25 -18.38
CA PHE A 62 -11.00 13.93 -18.09
C PHE A 62 -11.18 12.44 -17.75
N ILE A 63 -10.52 11.54 -18.49
CA ILE A 63 -10.65 10.09 -18.33
C ILE A 63 -10.13 9.63 -16.94
N ILE A 64 -9.01 10.20 -16.46
CA ILE A 64 -8.39 9.75 -15.21
C ILE A 64 -9.08 10.26 -13.95
N ARG A 65 -10.09 11.14 -14.05
CA ARG A 65 -10.81 11.68 -12.89
C ARG A 65 -11.43 10.57 -12.03
N GLU A 66 -12.05 9.58 -12.66
CA GLU A 66 -12.81 8.52 -11.99
C GLU A 66 -12.20 7.11 -12.16
N THR A 67 -11.02 7.03 -12.78
CA THR A 67 -10.44 5.73 -13.10
C THR A 67 -9.91 4.99 -11.87
N GLN A 68 -10.16 3.68 -11.86
CA GLN A 68 -9.51 2.76 -10.92
C GLN A 68 -8.23 2.13 -11.50
N ARG A 69 -7.95 2.29 -12.81
CA ARG A 69 -6.81 1.69 -13.51
C ARG A 69 -5.72 2.71 -13.80
N LEU A 70 -5.26 3.43 -12.75
CA LEU A 70 -4.32 4.54 -12.91
C LEU A 70 -3.01 4.12 -13.61
N GLU A 71 -2.48 2.94 -13.29
CA GLU A 71 -1.24 2.44 -13.88
C GLU A 71 -1.37 2.20 -15.40
N PHE A 72 -2.49 1.67 -15.84
CA PHE A 72 -2.78 1.50 -17.27
C PHE A 72 -2.74 2.86 -18.00
N TRP A 73 -3.40 3.87 -17.43
CA TRP A 73 -3.44 5.20 -18.04
C TRP A 73 -2.10 5.94 -17.96
N ALA A 74 -1.30 5.70 -16.91
CA ALA A 74 0.07 6.20 -16.84
C ALA A 74 0.94 5.61 -17.97
N MET A 75 0.85 4.31 -18.22
CA MET A 75 1.54 3.67 -19.35
C MET A 75 1.01 4.18 -20.69
N ALA A 76 -0.32 4.30 -20.85
CA ALA A 76 -0.94 4.85 -22.06
C ALA A 76 -0.52 6.29 -22.37
N TYR A 77 -0.17 7.07 -21.33
CA TYR A 77 0.41 8.40 -21.50
C TYR A 77 1.91 8.36 -21.81
N LEU A 78 2.71 7.56 -21.07
CA LEU A 78 4.17 7.57 -21.17
C LEU A 78 4.67 7.06 -22.52
N PHE A 79 4.05 6.02 -23.08
CA PHE A 79 4.46 5.48 -24.37
C PHE A 79 4.38 6.53 -25.50
N PRO A 80 3.24 7.16 -25.81
CA PRO A 80 3.19 8.18 -26.85
C PRO A 80 4.03 9.41 -26.49
N PHE A 81 4.10 9.82 -25.21
CA PHE A 81 4.90 10.95 -24.78
C PHE A 81 6.39 10.76 -25.10
N PHE A 82 6.98 9.63 -24.69
CA PHE A 82 8.38 9.34 -25.01
C PHE A 82 8.61 9.06 -26.50
N THR A 83 7.64 8.44 -27.17
CA THR A 83 7.74 8.23 -28.63
C THR A 83 7.79 9.56 -29.39
N ILE A 84 6.97 10.54 -29.02
CA ILE A 84 6.98 11.86 -29.62
C ILE A 84 8.31 12.57 -29.36
N MET A 85 8.88 12.44 -28.17
CA MET A 85 10.23 12.91 -27.89
C MET A 85 11.26 12.31 -28.85
N MET A 86 11.18 10.98 -29.14
CA MET A 86 12.07 10.32 -30.10
C MET A 86 11.87 10.85 -31.52
N VAL A 87 10.62 11.06 -31.94
CA VAL A 87 10.30 11.66 -33.26
C VAL A 87 10.88 13.08 -33.39
N ALA A 88 10.71 13.89 -32.33
CA ALA A 88 11.30 15.23 -32.30
C ALA A 88 12.84 15.21 -32.34
N MET A 89 13.48 14.27 -31.64
CA MET A 89 14.94 14.06 -31.64
C MET A 89 15.45 13.57 -33.02
N ALA A 90 14.66 12.75 -33.72
CA ALA A 90 15.01 12.22 -35.02
C ALA A 90 14.84 13.25 -36.15
N SER A 91 14.07 14.33 -35.94
CA SER A 91 13.80 15.36 -36.96
C SER A 91 15.10 16.10 -37.37
N PRO A 92 15.44 16.18 -38.67
CA PRO A 92 16.64 16.87 -39.14
C PRO A 92 16.70 18.37 -38.77
N GLN A 93 15.53 18.99 -38.57
CA GLN A 93 15.41 20.40 -38.24
C GLN A 93 15.61 20.70 -36.74
N SER A 94 15.63 19.65 -35.89
CA SER A 94 15.84 19.79 -34.46
C SER A 94 17.32 19.98 -34.14
N THR A 95 17.61 20.85 -33.18
CA THR A 95 18.98 21.10 -32.69
C THR A 95 19.41 20.03 -31.66
N ALA A 96 20.73 19.90 -31.40
CA ALA A 96 21.26 18.95 -30.41
C ALA A 96 20.69 19.17 -28.99
N ASN A 97 20.26 20.40 -28.65
CA ASN A 97 19.72 20.73 -27.33
C ASN A 97 18.45 19.94 -26.98
N ILE A 98 17.73 19.39 -27.98
CA ILE A 98 16.53 18.59 -27.71
C ILE A 98 16.85 17.33 -26.90
N PHE A 99 18.09 16.81 -26.96
CA PHE A 99 18.52 15.64 -26.21
C PHE A 99 18.56 15.85 -24.69
N ILE A 100 18.46 17.10 -24.20
CA ILE A 100 18.30 17.38 -22.75
C ILE A 100 17.06 16.68 -22.17
N TRP A 101 16.00 16.49 -22.96
CA TRP A 101 14.77 15.85 -22.52
C TRP A 101 14.94 14.37 -22.15
N ILE A 102 16.02 13.69 -22.58
CA ILE A 102 16.28 12.28 -22.19
C ILE A 102 16.44 12.15 -20.67
N PHE A 103 16.95 13.18 -19.99
CA PHE A 103 17.13 13.19 -18.54
C PHE A 103 15.84 13.17 -17.76
N LEU A 104 14.72 13.53 -18.39
CA LEU A 104 13.39 13.45 -17.77
C LEU A 104 12.85 12.00 -17.76
N ILE A 105 13.27 11.16 -18.69
CA ILE A 105 12.77 9.79 -18.89
C ILE A 105 12.88 8.94 -17.63
N PRO A 106 14.07 8.77 -17.00
CA PRO A 106 14.21 7.93 -15.80
C PRO A 106 13.36 8.44 -14.63
N ILE A 107 13.28 9.75 -14.46
CA ILE A 107 12.54 10.37 -13.35
C ILE A 107 11.04 10.09 -13.50
N VAL A 108 10.47 10.45 -14.65
CA VAL A 108 9.02 10.34 -14.88
C VAL A 108 8.57 8.89 -14.96
N ALA A 109 9.37 8.03 -15.61
CA ALA A 109 9.05 6.61 -15.71
C ALA A 109 9.00 5.94 -14.30
N HIS A 110 10.02 6.13 -13.47
CA HIS A 110 10.03 5.53 -12.13
C HIS A 110 8.90 6.06 -11.24
N LEU A 111 8.69 7.38 -11.24
CA LEU A 111 7.68 8.00 -10.37
C LEU A 111 6.23 7.61 -10.74
N LEU A 112 5.93 7.40 -12.03
CA LEU A 112 4.56 7.08 -12.45
C LEU A 112 4.24 5.58 -12.43
N VAL A 113 5.17 4.72 -12.89
CA VAL A 113 4.88 3.28 -13.05
C VAL A 113 5.71 2.37 -12.15
N GLY A 114 6.50 2.95 -11.26
CA GLY A 114 7.26 2.23 -10.24
C GLY A 114 8.58 1.65 -10.75
N ARG A 115 9.26 0.95 -9.86
CA ARG A 115 10.65 0.49 -10.00
C ARG A 115 10.91 -0.37 -11.24
N VAL A 116 10.14 -1.46 -11.41
CA VAL A 116 10.45 -2.46 -12.45
C VAL A 116 10.03 -1.97 -13.83
N LYS A 117 8.78 -1.50 -13.97
CA LYS A 117 8.26 -1.01 -15.25
C LYS A 117 8.93 0.30 -15.66
N GLY A 118 9.21 1.18 -14.68
CA GLY A 118 9.93 2.43 -14.90
C GLY A 118 11.35 2.20 -15.41
N LEU A 119 12.08 1.24 -14.83
CA LEU A 119 13.42 0.87 -15.32
C LEU A 119 13.36 0.30 -16.75
N GLY A 120 12.39 -0.58 -17.04
CA GLY A 120 12.22 -1.14 -18.38
C GLY A 120 11.96 -0.07 -19.45
N LEU A 121 11.03 0.87 -19.16
CA LEU A 121 10.77 2.01 -20.04
C LEU A 121 12.00 2.90 -20.21
N THR A 122 12.69 3.19 -19.12
CA THR A 122 13.90 4.01 -19.13
C THR A 122 14.96 3.41 -20.04
N LEU A 123 15.30 2.13 -19.88
CA LEU A 123 16.30 1.46 -20.69
C LEU A 123 15.91 1.41 -22.18
N LEU A 124 14.63 1.14 -22.48
CA LEU A 124 14.10 1.13 -23.84
C LEU A 124 14.30 2.49 -24.51
N TYR A 125 13.81 3.56 -23.92
CA TYR A 125 13.81 4.88 -24.56
C TYR A 125 15.18 5.57 -24.53
N ILE A 126 16.00 5.35 -23.53
CA ILE A 126 17.40 5.81 -23.55
C ILE A 126 18.19 5.06 -24.63
N GLY A 127 17.96 3.75 -24.82
CA GLY A 127 18.56 3.00 -25.91
C GLY A 127 18.18 3.56 -27.29
N ILE A 128 16.88 3.85 -27.51
CA ILE A 128 16.41 4.48 -28.75
C ILE A 128 17.03 5.87 -28.93
N ALA A 129 17.00 6.71 -27.89
CA ALA A 129 17.58 8.06 -27.94
C ALA A 129 19.07 8.04 -28.25
N SER A 130 19.83 7.10 -27.67
CA SER A 130 21.25 6.88 -27.96
C SER A 130 21.47 6.49 -29.42
N ALA A 131 20.66 5.56 -29.94
CA ALA A 131 20.73 5.18 -31.36
C ALA A 131 20.47 6.36 -32.29
N ILE A 132 19.45 7.19 -32.01
CA ILE A 132 19.16 8.41 -32.76
C ILE A 132 20.33 9.41 -32.67
N PHE A 133 20.91 9.58 -31.47
CA PHE A 133 22.04 10.49 -31.28
C PHE A 133 23.25 10.08 -32.10
N PHE A 134 23.66 8.83 -32.03
CA PHE A 134 24.81 8.33 -32.83
C PHE A 134 24.51 8.36 -34.35
N HIS A 135 23.31 8.05 -34.76
CA HIS A 135 22.93 8.15 -36.16
C HIS A 135 23.02 9.59 -36.71
N ARG A 136 22.59 10.57 -35.93
CA ARG A 136 22.55 11.99 -36.34
C ARG A 136 23.92 12.69 -36.21
N PHE A 137 24.62 12.43 -35.12
CA PHE A 137 25.82 13.19 -34.73
C PHE A 137 27.10 12.34 -34.71
N GLY A 138 27.02 11.07 -35.10
CA GLY A 138 28.19 10.16 -35.11
C GLY A 138 29.34 10.59 -36.03
N HIS A 139 29.08 11.46 -36.99
CA HIS A 139 30.08 12.04 -37.87
C HIS A 139 30.48 13.49 -37.49
N ASP A 140 29.91 14.03 -36.42
CA ASP A 140 30.21 15.38 -35.93
C ASP A 140 31.32 15.32 -34.85
N PRO A 141 32.56 15.81 -35.19
CA PRO A 141 33.66 15.74 -34.25
C PRO A 141 33.41 16.50 -32.95
N ASP A 142 32.64 17.58 -33.00
CA ASP A 142 32.33 18.38 -31.81
C ASP A 142 31.38 17.65 -30.85
N MET A 143 30.41 16.89 -31.39
CA MET A 143 29.48 16.09 -30.59
C MET A 143 30.06 14.77 -30.12
N MET A 144 31.07 14.23 -30.82
CA MET A 144 31.73 12.96 -30.51
C MET A 144 32.94 13.11 -29.57
N GLN A 145 33.17 14.27 -28.99
CA GLN A 145 34.24 14.45 -28.01
C GLN A 145 34.01 13.53 -26.81
N PRO A 146 35.06 12.78 -26.35
CA PRO A 146 34.93 11.83 -25.22
C PRO A 146 34.38 12.48 -23.95
N VAL A 147 34.69 13.76 -23.72
CA VAL A 147 34.21 14.52 -22.55
C VAL A 147 32.68 14.74 -22.61
N ILE A 148 32.13 15.03 -23.79
CA ILE A 148 30.68 15.23 -23.98
C ILE A 148 29.94 13.90 -23.76
N LEU A 149 30.43 12.84 -24.37
CA LEU A 149 29.84 11.51 -24.24
C LEU A 149 29.91 11.00 -22.79
N ALA A 150 31.04 11.22 -22.12
CA ALA A 150 31.22 10.86 -20.72
C ALA A 150 30.24 11.63 -19.82
N ASN A 151 30.09 12.95 -19.99
CA ASN A 151 29.17 13.78 -19.22
C ASN A 151 27.71 13.34 -19.41
N ILE A 152 27.26 13.10 -20.65
CA ILE A 152 25.91 12.62 -20.93
C ILE A 152 25.70 11.22 -20.31
N GLY A 153 26.66 10.31 -20.51
CA GLY A 153 26.58 8.94 -20.00
C GLY A 153 26.54 8.87 -18.47
N VAL A 154 27.46 9.58 -17.81
CA VAL A 154 27.51 9.64 -16.34
C VAL A 154 26.25 10.27 -15.77
N LEU A 155 25.81 11.41 -16.32
CA LEU A 155 24.58 12.06 -15.85
C LEU A 155 23.35 11.16 -16.03
N THR A 156 23.23 10.50 -17.17
CA THR A 156 22.14 9.55 -17.43
C THR A 156 22.17 8.40 -16.41
N LEU A 157 23.35 7.80 -16.18
CA LEU A 157 23.54 6.74 -15.20
C LEU A 157 23.16 7.19 -13.77
N CYS A 158 23.62 8.39 -13.38
CA CYS A 158 23.28 8.97 -12.08
C CYS A 158 21.74 9.18 -11.93
N LEU A 159 21.06 9.69 -12.96
CA LEU A 159 19.63 9.88 -12.91
C LEU A 159 18.84 8.57 -12.86
N ILE A 160 19.29 7.54 -13.58
CA ILE A 160 18.72 6.20 -13.46
C ILE A 160 18.90 5.67 -12.04
N ALA A 161 20.12 5.73 -11.51
CA ALA A 161 20.45 5.23 -10.18
C ALA A 161 19.64 5.98 -9.10
N PHE A 162 19.62 7.31 -9.13
CA PHE A 162 18.88 8.12 -8.16
C PHE A 162 17.38 7.89 -8.23
N SER A 163 16.79 7.83 -9.43
CA SER A 163 15.36 7.56 -9.59
C SER A 163 15.00 6.16 -9.07
N HIS A 164 15.86 5.18 -9.33
CA HIS A 164 15.65 3.81 -8.88
C HIS A 164 15.76 3.67 -7.35
N VAL A 165 16.81 4.26 -6.75
CA VAL A 165 17.01 4.26 -5.29
C VAL A 165 15.90 5.03 -4.58
N TYR A 166 15.50 6.18 -5.13
CA TYR A 166 14.40 6.97 -4.59
C TYR A 166 13.10 6.14 -4.53
N GLU A 167 12.75 5.45 -5.61
CA GLU A 167 11.53 4.65 -5.67
C GLU A 167 11.57 3.47 -4.68
N ILE A 168 12.73 2.79 -4.54
CA ILE A 168 12.93 1.74 -3.53
C ILE A 168 12.70 2.29 -2.11
N THR A 169 13.35 3.40 -1.79
CA THR A 169 13.25 4.01 -0.45
C THR A 169 11.83 4.48 -0.15
N ARG A 170 11.16 5.04 -1.15
CA ARG A 170 9.76 5.45 -1.06
C ARG A 170 8.83 4.27 -0.79
N GLU A 171 8.96 3.18 -1.58
CA GLU A 171 8.18 1.96 -1.37
C GLU A 171 8.37 1.39 0.05
N GLN A 172 9.60 1.36 0.54
CA GLN A 172 9.92 0.88 1.89
C GLN A 172 9.29 1.78 2.96
N THR A 173 9.34 3.09 2.77
CA THR A 173 8.76 4.07 3.72
C THR A 173 7.24 3.94 3.77
N GLU A 174 6.58 3.85 2.63
CA GLU A 174 5.13 3.62 2.54
C GLU A 174 4.73 2.30 3.23
N GLN A 175 5.51 1.23 3.02
CA GLN A 175 5.27 -0.05 3.69
C GLN A 175 5.42 0.05 5.21
N ARG A 176 6.45 0.75 5.70
CA ARG A 176 6.66 0.98 7.15
C ARG A 176 5.51 1.77 7.77
N LEU A 177 5.10 2.87 7.12
CA LEU A 177 3.98 3.68 7.59
C LEU A 177 2.68 2.87 7.63
N THR A 178 2.42 2.06 6.61
CA THR A 178 1.26 1.16 6.56
C THR A 178 1.33 0.12 7.68
N GLN A 179 2.49 -0.48 7.91
CA GLN A 179 2.67 -1.47 8.96
C GLN A 179 2.49 -0.86 10.36
N GLN A 180 3.02 0.35 10.59
CA GLN A 180 2.80 1.09 11.83
C GLN A 180 1.33 1.48 12.04
N ALA A 181 0.61 1.80 10.95
CA ALA A 181 -0.82 2.12 11.00
C ALA A 181 -1.73 0.89 11.20
N HIS A 182 -1.22 -0.36 11.08
CA HIS A 182 -2.02 -1.59 11.12
C HIS A 182 -1.68 -2.55 12.25
N SER A 183 -0.68 -2.25 13.07
CA SER A 183 -0.30 -3.09 14.23
C SER A 183 -0.28 -2.29 15.52
N ASP A 184 -0.58 -2.96 16.62
CA ASP A 184 -0.40 -2.44 17.97
C ASP A 184 1.08 -2.45 18.34
N PRO A 185 1.68 -1.36 18.81
CA PRO A 185 3.12 -1.28 19.05
C PRO A 185 3.59 -2.15 20.21
N LEU A 186 2.74 -2.41 21.21
CA LEU A 186 3.09 -3.22 22.38
C LEU A 186 3.07 -4.72 22.09
N THR A 187 1.98 -5.20 21.47
CA THR A 187 1.74 -6.63 21.27
C THR A 187 2.11 -7.13 19.89
N GLN A 188 2.37 -6.23 18.95
CA GLN A 188 2.61 -6.52 17.53
C GLN A 188 1.45 -7.29 16.86
N LEU A 189 0.28 -7.29 17.48
CA LEU A 189 -0.94 -7.81 16.88
C LEU A 189 -1.53 -6.78 15.90
N PRO A 190 -2.29 -7.23 14.90
CA PRO A 190 -3.21 -6.38 14.17
C PRO A 190 -4.02 -5.47 15.09
N ASN A 191 -4.16 -4.20 14.69
CA ASN A 191 -4.99 -3.24 15.40
C ASN A 191 -6.42 -3.15 14.80
N ARG A 192 -7.25 -2.26 15.34
CA ARG A 192 -8.63 -2.06 14.89
C ARG A 192 -8.73 -1.72 13.39
N ALA A 193 -7.78 -0.96 12.83
CA ALA A 193 -7.80 -0.60 11.41
C ALA A 193 -7.53 -1.82 10.51
N HIS A 194 -6.61 -2.69 10.91
CA HIS A 194 -6.34 -3.95 10.22
C HIS A 194 -7.55 -4.91 10.31
N LEU A 195 -8.16 -5.01 11.51
CA LEU A 195 -9.37 -5.82 11.72
C LEU A 195 -10.49 -5.40 10.78
N GLN A 196 -10.75 -4.09 10.61
CA GLN A 196 -11.76 -3.58 9.71
C GLN A 196 -11.52 -4.02 8.26
N GLY A 197 -10.29 -3.82 7.76
CA GLY A 197 -9.95 -4.21 6.39
C GLY A 197 -10.06 -5.72 6.14
N ARG A 198 -9.69 -6.53 7.13
CA ARG A 198 -9.83 -8.00 7.04
C ARG A 198 -11.30 -8.43 7.10
N PHE A 199 -12.09 -7.84 7.98
CA PHE A 199 -13.53 -8.10 8.08
C PHE A 199 -14.24 -7.82 6.74
N ASP A 200 -13.97 -6.69 6.09
CA ASP A 200 -14.61 -6.34 4.82
C ASP A 200 -14.32 -7.38 3.73
N LEU A 201 -13.10 -7.92 3.69
CA LEU A 201 -12.74 -9.00 2.76
C LEU A 201 -13.49 -10.31 3.07
N GLU A 202 -13.53 -10.73 4.34
CA GLU A 202 -14.20 -11.97 4.73
C GLU A 202 -15.72 -11.86 4.60
N ARG A 203 -16.32 -10.69 4.82
CA ARG A 203 -17.72 -10.41 4.57
C ARG A 203 -18.08 -10.60 3.09
N LEU A 204 -17.23 -10.13 2.16
CA LEU A 204 -17.44 -10.37 0.73
C LEU A 204 -17.33 -11.85 0.34
N ARG A 205 -16.48 -12.63 1.02
CA ARG A 205 -16.39 -14.08 0.85
C ARG A 205 -17.66 -14.78 1.37
N HIS A 206 -18.11 -14.40 2.56
CA HIS A 206 -19.36 -14.88 3.13
C HIS A 206 -20.52 -14.67 2.16
N GLN A 207 -20.68 -13.47 1.59
CA GLN A 207 -21.75 -13.16 0.62
C GLN A 207 -21.69 -14.01 -0.64
N ARG A 208 -20.51 -14.44 -1.08
CA ARG A 208 -20.34 -15.26 -2.30
C ARG A 208 -20.47 -16.76 -2.05
N GLN A 209 -20.01 -17.24 -0.91
CA GLN A 209 -19.84 -18.66 -0.63
C GLN A 209 -20.75 -19.19 0.48
N GLY A 210 -21.42 -18.30 1.23
CA GLY A 210 -22.26 -18.69 2.36
C GLY A 210 -21.49 -19.22 3.57
N THR A 211 -20.14 -19.10 3.58
CA THR A 211 -19.32 -19.61 4.69
C THR A 211 -19.50 -18.76 5.95
N PRO A 212 -19.65 -19.35 7.14
CA PRO A 212 -19.87 -18.61 8.37
C PRO A 212 -18.65 -17.75 8.72
N LEU A 213 -18.88 -16.62 9.40
CA LEU A 213 -17.85 -15.73 9.92
C LEU A 213 -18.23 -15.34 11.34
N SER A 214 -17.35 -15.60 12.30
CA SER A 214 -17.57 -15.23 13.69
C SER A 214 -16.52 -14.24 14.19
N LEU A 215 -16.95 -13.40 15.12
CA LEU A 215 -16.13 -12.45 15.85
C LEU A 215 -16.22 -12.76 17.34
N VAL A 216 -15.08 -12.75 18.04
CA VAL A 216 -15.03 -12.94 19.49
C VAL A 216 -14.34 -11.72 20.08
N LEU A 217 -15.02 -11.01 20.99
CA LEU A 217 -14.40 -10.01 21.84
C LEU A 217 -13.91 -10.67 23.13
N LEU A 218 -12.69 -10.35 23.53
CA LEU A 218 -12.05 -10.87 24.74
C LEU A 218 -11.47 -9.70 25.54
N ASP A 219 -11.66 -9.74 26.85
CA ASP A 219 -11.14 -8.73 27.76
C ASP A 219 -10.54 -9.41 29.01
N LEU A 220 -9.32 -8.99 29.39
CA LEU A 220 -8.62 -9.53 30.54
C LEU A 220 -9.28 -9.13 31.84
N ASP A 221 -9.73 -10.10 32.61
CA ASP A 221 -10.39 -9.87 33.87
C ASP A 221 -9.44 -9.25 34.89
N PHE A 222 -9.90 -8.17 35.54
CA PHE A 222 -9.15 -7.48 36.58
C PHE A 222 -7.77 -6.92 36.15
N PHE A 223 -7.55 -6.65 34.88
CA PHE A 223 -6.27 -6.15 34.36
C PHE A 223 -5.81 -4.87 35.07
N LYS A 224 -6.73 -3.95 35.38
CA LYS A 224 -6.43 -2.75 36.16
C LYS A 224 -5.75 -3.09 37.50
N ARG A 225 -6.17 -4.16 38.17
CA ARG A 225 -5.56 -4.59 39.46
C ARG A 225 -4.10 -5.00 39.27
N ILE A 226 -3.75 -5.62 38.14
CA ILE A 226 -2.36 -5.97 37.82
C ILE A 226 -1.53 -4.68 37.71
N ASN A 227 -2.01 -3.68 36.96
CA ASN A 227 -1.34 -2.40 36.85
C ASN A 227 -1.21 -1.66 38.18
N ASP A 228 -2.28 -1.63 38.98
CA ASP A 228 -2.31 -0.92 40.25
C ASP A 228 -1.41 -1.59 41.31
N THR A 229 -1.20 -2.91 41.22
CA THR A 229 -0.44 -3.67 42.23
C THR A 229 1.02 -3.87 41.81
N LEU A 230 1.31 -4.17 40.54
CA LEU A 230 2.63 -4.56 40.04
C LEU A 230 3.24 -3.52 39.07
N GLY A 231 2.51 -2.44 38.78
CA GLY A 231 2.94 -1.40 37.86
C GLY A 231 2.65 -1.68 36.38
N HIS A 232 2.74 -0.63 35.57
CA HIS A 232 2.44 -0.71 34.13
C HIS A 232 3.36 -1.66 33.35
N ALA A 233 4.63 -1.80 33.75
CA ALA A 233 5.56 -2.73 33.10
C ALA A 233 5.11 -4.21 33.23
N ALA A 234 4.54 -4.58 34.38
CA ALA A 234 3.95 -5.90 34.57
C ALA A 234 2.68 -6.08 33.74
N GLY A 235 1.83 -5.03 33.64
CA GLY A 235 0.67 -5.03 32.76
C GLY A 235 1.04 -5.20 31.29
N ASP A 236 2.08 -4.52 30.82
CA ASP A 236 2.58 -4.66 29.44
C ASP A 236 3.04 -6.08 29.13
N LYS A 237 3.77 -6.72 30.07
CA LYS A 237 4.15 -8.13 29.94
C LYS A 237 2.94 -9.06 29.93
N ALA A 238 1.92 -8.79 30.74
CA ALA A 238 0.67 -9.55 30.77
C ALA A 238 -0.05 -9.48 29.41
N LEU A 239 -0.15 -8.29 28.81
CA LEU A 239 -0.73 -8.09 27.47
C LEU A 239 0.07 -8.82 26.39
N GLN A 240 1.39 -8.73 26.41
CA GLN A 240 2.27 -9.43 25.46
C GLN A 240 2.15 -10.96 25.60
N TYR A 241 2.08 -11.47 26.83
CA TYR A 241 1.86 -12.89 27.08
C TYR A 241 0.52 -13.35 26.49
N PHE A 242 -0.56 -12.66 26.79
CA PHE A 242 -1.90 -13.00 26.29
C PHE A 242 -1.96 -12.93 24.75
N ALA A 243 -1.36 -11.95 24.15
CA ALA A 243 -1.24 -11.82 22.68
C ALA A 243 -0.55 -13.05 22.07
N ASN A 244 0.56 -13.50 22.66
CA ASN A 244 1.29 -14.68 22.18
C ASN A 244 0.51 -15.97 22.39
N LEU A 245 -0.19 -16.11 23.53
CA LEU A 245 -1.05 -17.25 23.80
C LEU A 245 -2.16 -17.35 22.75
N MET A 246 -2.84 -16.25 22.43
CA MET A 246 -3.88 -16.24 21.41
C MET A 246 -3.31 -16.60 20.02
N ARG A 247 -2.18 -16.00 19.62
CA ARG A 247 -1.53 -16.28 18.33
C ARG A 247 -1.21 -17.76 18.12
N THR A 248 -0.81 -18.45 19.19
CA THR A 248 -0.51 -19.90 19.16
C THR A 248 -1.74 -20.81 19.31
N ALA A 249 -2.89 -20.25 19.68
CA ALA A 249 -4.11 -21.01 19.91
C ALA A 249 -5.03 -21.08 18.69
N VAL A 250 -4.88 -20.15 17.74
CA VAL A 250 -5.70 -20.01 16.53
C VAL A 250 -4.99 -20.53 15.26
N ARG A 251 -5.74 -20.69 14.18
CA ARG A 251 -5.22 -21.10 12.86
C ARG A 251 -4.55 -19.92 12.14
N GLN A 252 -3.77 -20.22 11.11
CA GLN A 252 -3.11 -19.20 10.28
C GLN A 252 -4.12 -18.35 9.48
N THR A 253 -5.31 -18.86 9.21
CA THR A 253 -6.41 -18.15 8.54
C THR A 253 -7.15 -17.18 9.45
N ASP A 254 -7.08 -17.40 10.76
CA ASP A 254 -7.75 -16.59 11.76
C ASP A 254 -6.97 -15.30 12.04
N LEU A 255 -7.67 -14.25 12.42
CA LEU A 255 -7.03 -13.00 12.82
C LEU A 255 -7.19 -12.79 14.31
N VAL A 256 -6.06 -12.50 14.97
CA VAL A 256 -6.02 -11.98 16.34
C VAL A 256 -5.68 -10.50 16.27
N ALA A 257 -6.49 -9.64 16.88
CA ALA A 257 -6.29 -8.20 16.92
C ALA A 257 -6.36 -7.67 18.36
N ARG A 258 -5.66 -6.56 18.63
CA ARG A 258 -5.85 -5.78 19.86
C ARG A 258 -6.60 -4.50 19.50
N LEU A 259 -7.71 -4.23 20.20
CA LEU A 259 -8.57 -3.06 19.94
C LEU A 259 -8.11 -1.83 20.74
N GLY A 260 -7.56 -2.04 21.91
CA GLY A 260 -7.02 -1.02 22.82
C GLY A 260 -7.07 -1.49 24.26
N GLY A 261 -6.28 -0.88 25.16
CA GLY A 261 -6.23 -1.30 26.56
C GLY A 261 -6.03 -2.79 26.75
N GLU A 262 -6.98 -3.45 27.38
CA GLU A 262 -7.02 -4.88 27.68
C GLU A 262 -7.97 -5.68 26.75
N GLU A 263 -8.50 -5.02 25.69
CA GLU A 263 -9.46 -5.60 24.76
C GLU A 263 -8.79 -6.20 23.53
N PHE A 264 -9.16 -7.44 23.23
CA PHE A 264 -8.69 -8.20 22.08
C PHE A 264 -9.87 -8.74 21.26
N CYS A 265 -9.62 -9.03 20.00
CA CYS A 265 -10.61 -9.56 19.08
C CYS A 265 -10.05 -10.74 18.28
N LEU A 266 -10.87 -11.77 18.11
CA LEU A 266 -10.63 -12.84 17.14
C LEU A 266 -11.63 -12.64 15.99
N LEU A 267 -11.16 -12.71 14.76
CA LEU A 267 -11.99 -12.85 13.57
C LEU A 267 -11.72 -14.23 12.99
N LEU A 268 -12.76 -15.06 12.94
CA LEU A 268 -12.68 -16.48 12.63
C LEU A 268 -13.46 -16.77 11.32
N PRO A 269 -12.80 -16.77 10.16
CA PRO A 269 -13.41 -17.17 8.90
C PRO A 269 -13.80 -18.65 8.91
N GLU A 270 -14.85 -18.98 8.14
CA GLU A 270 -15.36 -20.36 7.97
C GLU A 270 -15.65 -21.05 9.33
N THR A 271 -16.15 -20.26 10.29
CA THR A 271 -16.35 -20.69 11.68
C THR A 271 -17.68 -20.13 12.16
N ASP A 272 -18.58 -21.01 12.58
CA ASP A 272 -19.86 -20.63 13.21
C ASP A 272 -19.67 -20.28 14.70
N ALA A 273 -20.76 -19.81 15.34
CA ALA A 273 -20.69 -19.34 16.73
C ALA A 273 -20.29 -20.46 17.72
N GLU A 274 -20.74 -21.70 17.52
CA GLU A 274 -20.37 -22.82 18.40
C GLU A 274 -18.90 -23.20 18.23
N GLN A 275 -18.40 -23.26 17.02
CA GLN A 275 -16.98 -23.48 16.75
C GLN A 275 -16.10 -22.33 17.30
N ALA A 276 -16.56 -21.07 17.18
CA ALA A 276 -15.91 -19.92 17.76
C ALA A 276 -15.84 -20.01 19.28
N ARG A 277 -16.91 -20.50 19.93
CA ARG A 277 -16.96 -20.77 21.36
C ARG A 277 -15.88 -21.76 21.79
N LEU A 278 -15.70 -22.85 21.03
CA LEU A 278 -14.63 -23.83 21.34
C LEU A 278 -13.24 -23.22 21.26
N VAL A 279 -12.97 -22.36 20.29
CA VAL A 279 -11.69 -21.63 20.15
C VAL A 279 -11.49 -20.70 21.33
N ALA A 280 -12.49 -19.89 21.67
CA ALA A 280 -12.43 -18.93 22.77
C ALA A 280 -12.26 -19.64 24.13
N GLU A 281 -12.99 -20.72 24.38
CA GLU A 281 -12.87 -21.53 25.59
C GLU A 281 -11.47 -22.17 25.73
N LYS A 282 -10.89 -22.64 24.62
CA LYS A 282 -9.51 -23.16 24.62
C LYS A 282 -8.50 -22.09 25.08
N ILE A 283 -8.67 -20.85 24.59
CA ILE A 283 -7.85 -19.68 24.98
C ILE A 283 -8.05 -19.40 26.48
N ARG A 284 -9.31 -19.27 26.92
CA ARG A 284 -9.69 -19.01 28.30
C ARG A 284 -9.07 -20.05 29.27
N HIS A 285 -9.24 -21.32 28.94
CA HIS A 285 -8.69 -22.43 29.79
C HIS A 285 -7.18 -22.41 29.83
N LYS A 286 -6.49 -22.12 28.71
CA LYS A 286 -5.03 -22.04 28.70
C LYS A 286 -4.55 -20.88 29.58
N LEU A 287 -5.19 -19.70 29.48
CA LEU A 287 -4.82 -18.54 30.29
C LEU A 287 -5.05 -18.80 31.79
N ALA A 288 -6.23 -19.32 32.16
CA ALA A 288 -6.60 -19.54 33.54
C ALA A 288 -5.72 -20.58 34.26
N ARG A 289 -5.02 -21.47 33.51
CA ARG A 289 -4.10 -22.46 34.04
C ARG A 289 -2.64 -22.04 34.03
N ALA A 290 -2.32 -20.95 33.38
CA ALA A 290 -0.96 -20.47 33.27
C ALA A 290 -0.58 -19.65 34.50
N ALA A 291 0.51 -20.01 35.15
CA ALA A 291 1.19 -19.14 36.10
C ALA A 291 2.21 -18.32 35.33
N ILE A 292 1.97 -17.01 35.21
CA ILE A 292 2.78 -16.10 34.43
C ILE A 292 3.70 -15.34 35.39
N ASP A 293 4.99 -15.39 35.14
CA ASP A 293 5.94 -14.60 35.93
C ASP A 293 5.91 -13.13 35.47
N LEU A 294 5.34 -12.27 36.29
CA LEU A 294 5.32 -10.83 36.10
C LEU A 294 6.25 -10.17 37.12
N GLU A 295 7.44 -9.77 36.68
CA GLU A 295 8.46 -9.12 37.50
C GLU A 295 8.84 -9.93 38.77
N GLY A 296 8.99 -11.25 38.65
CA GLY A 296 9.30 -12.15 39.77
C GLY A 296 8.09 -12.56 40.62
N THR A 297 6.88 -12.16 40.24
CA THR A 297 5.63 -12.52 40.92
C THR A 297 4.79 -13.42 40.02
N PRO A 298 4.47 -14.67 40.44
CA PRO A 298 3.59 -15.54 39.70
C PRO A 298 2.13 -15.05 39.79
N VAL A 299 1.55 -14.73 38.65
CA VAL A 299 0.17 -14.22 38.52
C VAL A 299 -0.65 -15.17 37.66
N THR A 300 -1.88 -15.43 38.05
CA THR A 300 -2.87 -16.12 37.22
C THR A 300 -3.86 -15.09 36.70
N MET A 301 -4.11 -15.11 35.40
CA MET A 301 -5.06 -14.24 34.75
C MET A 301 -6.24 -15.02 34.19
N THR A 302 -7.39 -14.37 34.11
CA THR A 302 -8.57 -14.89 33.41
C THR A 302 -9.04 -13.92 32.34
N VAL A 303 -9.88 -14.40 31.46
CA VAL A 303 -10.45 -13.63 30.37
C VAL A 303 -11.93 -13.92 30.25
N SER A 304 -12.72 -12.87 30.01
CA SER A 304 -14.12 -12.97 29.65
C SER A 304 -14.30 -12.64 28.17
N GLY A 305 -15.32 -13.24 27.52
CA GLY A 305 -15.56 -12.99 26.11
C GLY A 305 -17.02 -13.09 25.70
N GLY A 306 -17.32 -12.38 24.61
CA GLY A 306 -18.61 -12.46 23.91
C GLY A 306 -18.42 -12.78 22.43
N ILE A 307 -19.34 -13.54 21.85
CA ILE A 307 -19.29 -14.02 20.47
C ILE A 307 -20.41 -13.41 19.66
N ALA A 308 -20.10 -13.00 18.44
CA ALA A 308 -21.06 -12.59 17.43
C ALA A 308 -20.81 -13.32 16.11
N GLN A 309 -21.89 -13.70 15.40
CA GLN A 309 -21.82 -14.34 14.09
C GLN A 309 -22.43 -13.43 13.01
N LEU A 310 -21.75 -13.31 11.88
CA LEU A 310 -22.22 -12.51 10.75
C LEU A 310 -23.58 -13.03 10.26
N GLY A 311 -24.50 -12.10 9.99
CA GLY A 311 -25.88 -12.39 9.59
C GLY A 311 -26.84 -12.57 10.78
N ALA A 312 -26.44 -13.29 11.82
CA ALA A 312 -27.27 -13.47 13.03
C ALA A 312 -27.15 -12.26 13.99
N ASP A 313 -25.93 -11.78 14.23
CA ASP A 313 -25.63 -10.68 15.16
C ASP A 313 -25.23 -9.38 14.43
N GLY A 314 -25.56 -9.25 13.14
CA GLY A 314 -25.35 -8.06 12.32
C GLY A 314 -24.50 -8.31 11.06
N ASP A 315 -24.55 -7.33 10.14
CA ASP A 315 -23.89 -7.41 8.81
C ASP A 315 -22.68 -6.49 8.68
N THR A 316 -22.33 -5.77 9.73
CA THR A 316 -21.18 -4.86 9.77
C THR A 316 -20.30 -5.16 10.97
N LEU A 317 -19.01 -4.78 10.88
CA LEU A 317 -18.09 -4.95 12.00
C LEU A 317 -18.60 -4.25 13.27
N ASP A 318 -19.15 -3.03 13.14
CA ASP A 318 -19.64 -2.27 14.28
C ASP A 318 -20.88 -2.93 14.92
N ALA A 319 -21.78 -3.53 14.13
CA ALA A 319 -22.94 -4.25 14.67
C ALA A 319 -22.51 -5.51 15.41
N MET A 320 -21.64 -6.33 14.81
CA MET A 320 -21.11 -7.53 15.43
C MET A 320 -20.30 -7.21 16.70
N THR A 321 -19.49 -6.15 16.65
CA THR A 321 -18.71 -5.72 17.84
C THR A 321 -19.63 -5.32 18.98
N ARG A 322 -20.73 -4.59 18.70
CA ARG A 322 -21.72 -4.20 19.71
C ARG A 322 -22.41 -5.41 20.35
N ASN A 323 -22.86 -6.37 19.52
CA ASN A 323 -23.50 -7.57 20.03
C ASN A 323 -22.53 -8.46 20.85
N ALA A 324 -21.27 -8.58 20.40
CA ALA A 324 -20.24 -9.27 21.16
C ALA A 324 -19.90 -8.55 22.48
N ASP A 325 -19.94 -7.22 22.51
CA ASP A 325 -19.72 -6.42 23.72
C ASP A 325 -20.85 -6.59 24.75
N GLU A 326 -22.11 -6.65 24.30
CA GLU A 326 -23.26 -6.96 25.18
C GLU A 326 -23.09 -8.32 25.87
N LYS A 327 -22.67 -9.35 25.12
CA LYS A 327 -22.39 -10.69 25.64
C LYS A 327 -21.14 -10.72 26.54
N LEU A 328 -20.11 -9.95 26.21
CA LEU A 328 -18.93 -9.77 27.07
C LEU A 328 -19.30 -9.09 28.39
N TYR A 329 -20.16 -8.10 28.35
CA TYR A 329 -20.70 -7.48 29.56
C TYR A 329 -21.47 -8.48 30.44
N GLU A 330 -22.30 -9.33 29.83
CA GLU A 330 -22.98 -10.43 30.53
C GLU A 330 -21.97 -11.40 31.15
N ALA A 331 -20.92 -11.79 30.42
CA ALA A 331 -19.85 -12.62 30.95
C ALA A 331 -19.19 -12.02 32.20
N LYS A 332 -18.93 -10.71 32.18
CA LYS A 332 -18.35 -9.99 33.32
C LYS A 332 -19.32 -9.87 34.49
N ALA A 333 -20.60 -9.61 34.22
CA ALA A 333 -21.64 -9.46 35.25
C ALA A 333 -21.97 -10.78 35.95
N THR A 334 -21.92 -11.91 35.23
CA THR A 334 -22.27 -13.23 35.76
C THR A 334 -21.12 -13.97 36.41
N GLY A 335 -19.97 -13.32 36.67
CA GLY A 335 -18.87 -13.88 37.47
C GLY A 335 -17.53 -14.01 36.77
N ARG A 336 -17.40 -13.43 35.57
CA ARG A 336 -16.15 -13.42 34.76
C ARG A 336 -15.64 -14.82 34.37
N ASN A 337 -14.44 -14.88 33.79
CA ASN A 337 -13.78 -16.12 33.38
C ASN A 337 -14.71 -17.08 32.62
N ARG A 338 -15.42 -16.55 31.61
CA ARG A 338 -16.39 -17.27 30.76
C ARG A 338 -16.57 -16.64 29.39
N ILE A 339 -17.09 -17.46 28.49
CA ILE A 339 -17.45 -17.04 27.14
C ILE A 339 -18.97 -17.14 27.00
N VAL A 340 -19.61 -16.05 26.56
CA VAL A 340 -21.06 -15.98 26.27
C VAL A 340 -21.25 -15.93 24.74
N ASN A 341 -22.20 -16.75 24.26
CA ASN A 341 -22.54 -16.86 22.84
C ASN A 341 -23.96 -16.33 22.61
#